data_830d6f7d4fb9141364392d990d6b2871
#
_entry.id   830d6f7d4fb9141364392d990d6b2871
#
_cell.length_a   1.000
_cell.length_b   1.000
_cell.length_c   1.000
_cell.angle_alpha   90.00
_cell.angle_beta   90.00
_cell.angle_gamma   90.00
#
_symmetry.space_group_name_H-M   'P 1'
#
loop_
_entity.id
_entity.type
_entity.pdbx_description
1 polymer ?
#
loop_
_entity_poly.entity_id
_entity_poly.type
_entity_poly.pdbx_seq_one_letter_code
_entity_poly.pdbx_strand_id
1 'polypeptide(L)'
;MNMQLHLQQVPARNGRLWIRHGFKVFQRQPLALSALFGLFLFAGFVLILLPGIGLLLTMALLPLLSLGFMLATHLVLQKKQPTVGVFLAPFKLTAARRRDQVILCLSYAFAVLLIGMLADWADGGSAQELQKLMAENADADAVARAATDPRLFWGVCLRLGLAALLSVPYWHAPALVHWGGQSVAQALFSSTLALWHNKAAFSWNAVLWGAMLMGMAGAVSLAFGLLGLSQFAPLVLMTLGLVLSTVFYASTYFSFVDCFMFGAPADLLKNPE
;
A
#
# COMPACT_ATOMS: atom_id res chain seq x y z
N MET A 1 -11.10 5.17 -26.31
CA MET A 1 -12.42 5.10 -25.67
C MET A 1 -12.32 5.73 -24.29
N ASN A 2 -13.01 6.83 -24.04
CA ASN A 2 -13.14 7.37 -22.68
C ASN A 2 -14.23 6.54 -21.99
N MET A 3 -13.83 5.66 -21.08
CA MET A 3 -14.78 4.94 -20.23
C MET A 3 -15.37 5.94 -19.24
N GLN A 4 -16.69 6.11 -19.26
CA GLN A 4 -17.39 6.89 -18.25
C GLN A 4 -17.39 6.05 -16.96
N LEU A 5 -16.57 6.44 -16.00
CA LEU A 5 -16.53 5.82 -14.68
C LEU A 5 -17.63 6.44 -13.83
N HIS A 6 -18.59 5.64 -13.41
CA HIS A 6 -19.68 6.07 -12.52
C HIS A 6 -19.37 5.61 -11.10
N LEU A 7 -19.37 6.57 -10.17
CA LEU A 7 -19.20 6.27 -8.75
C LEU A 7 -20.41 5.50 -8.22
N GLN A 8 -20.14 4.39 -7.54
CA GLN A 8 -21.14 3.54 -6.91
C GLN A 8 -20.98 3.50 -5.40
N GLN A 9 -22.11 3.29 -4.71
CA GLN A 9 -22.15 2.97 -3.30
C GLN A 9 -22.20 1.46 -3.12
N VAL A 10 -21.28 0.93 -2.28
CA VAL A 10 -21.16 -0.51 -2.03
C VAL A 10 -21.49 -0.83 -0.57
N PRO A 11 -22.07 -2.01 -0.27
CA PRO A 11 -22.32 -2.46 1.10
C PRO A 11 -21.01 -2.66 1.89
N ALA A 12 -21.07 -2.46 3.21
CA ALA A 12 -19.91 -2.65 4.10
C ALA A 12 -19.26 -4.05 3.96
N ARG A 13 -20.07 -5.10 3.70
CA ARG A 13 -19.58 -6.48 3.48
C ARG A 13 -18.56 -6.59 2.33
N ASN A 14 -18.57 -5.69 1.37
CA ASN A 14 -17.62 -5.72 0.24
C ASN A 14 -16.16 -5.53 0.72
N GLY A 15 -15.93 -4.84 1.84
CA GLY A 15 -14.60 -4.76 2.44
C GLY A 15 -13.97 -6.12 2.73
N ARG A 16 -14.76 -7.12 3.19
CA ARG A 16 -14.31 -8.51 3.35
C ARG A 16 -14.16 -9.23 2.01
N LEU A 17 -15.05 -8.98 1.05
CA LEU A 17 -14.99 -9.61 -0.26
C LEU A 17 -13.73 -9.20 -1.03
N TRP A 18 -13.28 -7.96 -0.93
CA TRP A 18 -12.03 -7.49 -1.54
C TRP A 18 -10.83 -8.31 -1.06
N ILE A 19 -10.73 -8.54 0.26
CA ILE A 19 -9.67 -9.40 0.85
C ILE A 19 -9.76 -10.81 0.29
N ARG A 20 -10.95 -11.43 0.34
CA ARG A 20 -11.17 -12.79 -0.18
C ARG A 20 -10.77 -12.93 -1.65
N HIS A 21 -11.13 -11.94 -2.47
CA HIS A 21 -10.78 -11.91 -3.89
C HIS A 21 -9.28 -11.70 -4.10
N GLY A 22 -8.62 -10.86 -3.30
CA GLY A 22 -7.17 -10.70 -3.29
C GLY A 22 -6.46 -12.03 -3.06
N PHE A 23 -6.88 -12.81 -2.05
CA PHE A 23 -6.34 -14.15 -1.81
C PHE A 23 -6.60 -15.10 -2.99
N LYS A 24 -7.80 -15.12 -3.57
CA LYS A 24 -8.10 -15.96 -4.73
C LYS A 24 -7.22 -15.63 -5.94
N VAL A 25 -6.95 -14.37 -6.20
CA VAL A 25 -6.04 -13.94 -7.27
C VAL A 25 -4.61 -14.37 -6.96
N PHE A 26 -4.15 -14.15 -5.74
CA PHE A 26 -2.83 -14.58 -5.29
C PHE A 26 -2.64 -16.10 -5.47
N GLN A 27 -3.61 -16.91 -5.05
CA GLN A 27 -3.56 -18.37 -5.19
C GLN A 27 -3.49 -18.85 -6.66
N ARG A 28 -4.00 -18.06 -7.62
CA ARG A 28 -3.90 -18.41 -9.05
C ARG A 28 -2.47 -18.27 -9.60
N GLN A 29 -1.71 -17.29 -9.12
CA GLN A 29 -0.34 -17.01 -9.59
C GLN A 29 0.56 -16.48 -8.47
N PRO A 30 0.81 -17.27 -7.40
CA PRO A 30 1.51 -16.80 -6.23
C PRO A 30 2.94 -16.38 -6.52
N LEU A 31 3.66 -17.16 -7.32
CA LEU A 31 5.06 -16.88 -7.66
C LEU A 31 5.20 -15.60 -8.49
N ALA A 32 4.35 -15.40 -9.50
CA ALA A 32 4.43 -14.22 -10.35
C ALA A 32 4.14 -12.93 -9.56
N LEU A 33 3.08 -12.94 -8.72
CA LEU A 33 2.73 -11.78 -7.90
C LEU A 33 3.76 -11.49 -6.82
N SER A 34 4.27 -12.53 -6.14
CA SER A 34 5.35 -12.36 -5.13
C SER A 34 6.64 -11.87 -5.77
N ALA A 35 6.99 -12.38 -6.96
CA ALA A 35 8.16 -11.91 -7.69
C ALA A 35 8.05 -10.43 -8.11
N LEU A 36 6.87 -9.99 -8.54
CA LEU A 36 6.62 -8.56 -8.84
C LEU A 36 6.78 -7.68 -7.60
N PHE A 37 6.27 -8.14 -6.45
CA PHE A 37 6.42 -7.40 -5.20
C PHE A 37 7.88 -7.35 -4.73
N GLY A 38 8.57 -8.50 -4.75
CA GLY A 38 9.99 -8.58 -4.42
C GLY A 38 10.87 -7.71 -5.32
N LEU A 39 10.60 -7.71 -6.64
CA LEU A 39 11.31 -6.85 -7.57
C LEU A 39 11.08 -5.36 -7.30
N PHE A 40 9.84 -4.98 -6.96
CA PHE A 40 9.55 -3.59 -6.59
C PHE A 40 10.30 -3.18 -5.32
N LEU A 41 10.33 -4.04 -4.29
CA LEU A 41 11.10 -3.78 -3.07
C LEU A 41 12.59 -3.69 -3.36
N PHE A 42 13.12 -4.57 -4.21
CA PHE A 42 14.52 -4.53 -4.62
C PHE A 42 14.84 -3.23 -5.37
N ALA A 43 13.99 -2.80 -6.30
CA ALA A 43 14.16 -1.52 -6.99
C ALA A 43 14.14 -0.33 -6.00
N GLY A 44 13.23 -0.33 -5.03
CA GLY A 44 13.20 0.67 -3.96
C GLY A 44 14.47 0.66 -3.11
N PHE A 45 14.96 -0.52 -2.75
CA PHE A 45 16.22 -0.67 -2.03
C PHE A 45 17.41 -0.09 -2.82
N VAL A 46 17.52 -0.39 -4.11
CA VAL A 46 18.57 0.18 -4.97
C VAL A 46 18.46 1.70 -5.06
N LEU A 47 17.23 2.23 -5.18
CA LEU A 47 17.03 3.68 -5.24
C LEU A 47 17.43 4.38 -3.94
N ILE A 48 17.13 3.80 -2.78
CA ILE A 48 17.51 4.40 -1.48
C ILE A 48 19.04 4.57 -1.36
N LEU A 49 19.83 3.79 -2.06
CA LEU A 49 21.28 3.93 -2.06
C LEU A 49 21.78 5.20 -2.79
N LEU A 50 20.89 5.89 -3.53
CA LEU A 50 21.23 7.16 -4.19
C LEU A 50 21.23 8.31 -3.17
N PRO A 51 22.39 8.96 -2.94
CA PRO A 51 22.47 10.03 -1.94
C PRO A 51 21.52 11.19 -2.26
N GLY A 52 20.82 11.71 -1.26
CA GLY A 52 19.99 12.90 -1.32
C GLY A 52 18.63 12.72 -1.99
N ILE A 53 18.51 11.93 -3.08
CA ILE A 53 17.26 11.81 -3.85
C ILE A 53 16.61 10.42 -3.76
N GLY A 54 17.32 9.43 -3.25
CA GLY A 54 16.88 8.03 -3.28
C GLY A 54 15.58 7.79 -2.54
N LEU A 55 15.42 8.37 -1.36
CA LEU A 55 14.19 8.28 -0.59
C LEU A 55 13.00 8.90 -1.35
N LEU A 56 13.19 10.09 -1.93
CA LEU A 56 12.15 10.78 -2.72
C LEU A 56 11.70 9.92 -3.90
N LEU A 57 12.65 9.34 -4.65
CA LEU A 57 12.35 8.47 -5.77
C LEU A 57 11.60 7.21 -5.33
N THR A 58 12.02 6.58 -4.23
CA THR A 58 11.35 5.40 -3.68
C THR A 58 9.91 5.72 -3.28
N MET A 59 9.68 6.84 -2.61
CA MET A 59 8.32 7.28 -2.25
C MET A 59 7.47 7.58 -3.49
N ALA A 60 8.06 8.19 -4.53
CA ALA A 60 7.38 8.46 -5.79
C ALA A 60 6.93 7.18 -6.53
N LEU A 61 7.54 6.03 -6.27
CA LEU A 61 7.14 4.77 -6.88
C LEU A 61 5.89 4.13 -6.22
N LEU A 62 5.52 4.50 -5.00
CA LEU A 62 4.42 3.84 -4.26
C LEU A 62 3.06 3.92 -4.99
N PRO A 63 2.64 5.04 -5.60
CA PRO A 63 1.43 5.05 -6.42
C PRO A 63 1.50 4.09 -7.63
N LEU A 64 2.71 3.90 -8.20
CA LEU A 64 2.91 2.95 -9.29
C LEU A 64 2.86 1.49 -8.83
N LEU A 65 3.25 1.20 -7.58
CA LEU A 65 3.08 -0.11 -6.99
C LEU A 65 1.60 -0.49 -6.94
N SER A 66 0.75 0.39 -6.40
CA SER A 66 -0.69 0.18 -6.35
C SER A 66 -1.28 -0.07 -7.74
N LEU A 67 -0.99 0.82 -8.70
CA LEU A 67 -1.45 0.66 -10.09
C LEU A 67 -0.90 -0.61 -10.74
N GLY A 68 0.38 -0.91 -10.57
CA GLY A 68 1.02 -2.10 -11.12
C GLY A 68 0.34 -3.39 -10.66
N PHE A 69 -0.03 -3.45 -9.36
CA PHE A 69 -0.77 -4.59 -8.81
C PHE A 69 -2.23 -4.65 -9.28
N MET A 70 -2.89 -3.52 -9.47
CA MET A 70 -4.22 -3.49 -10.10
C MET A 70 -4.15 -4.02 -11.53
N LEU A 71 -3.14 -3.64 -12.32
CA LEU A 71 -2.91 -4.16 -13.67
C LEU A 71 -2.54 -5.65 -13.67
N ALA A 72 -1.67 -6.08 -12.74
CA ALA A 72 -1.31 -7.49 -12.58
C ALA A 72 -2.54 -8.34 -12.24
N THR A 73 -3.37 -7.87 -11.30
CA THR A 73 -4.63 -8.53 -10.93
C THR A 73 -5.57 -8.64 -12.12
N HIS A 74 -5.71 -7.57 -12.90
CA HIS A 74 -6.52 -7.58 -14.13
C HIS A 74 -6.04 -8.64 -15.13
N LEU A 75 -4.72 -8.79 -15.33
CA LEU A 75 -4.14 -9.82 -16.19
C LEU A 75 -4.39 -11.24 -15.67
N VAL A 76 -4.22 -11.47 -14.35
CA VAL A 76 -4.51 -12.79 -13.74
C VAL A 76 -5.96 -13.19 -13.92
N LEU A 77 -6.90 -12.23 -13.82
CA LEU A 77 -8.32 -12.48 -14.08
C LEU A 77 -8.60 -12.86 -15.54
N GLN A 78 -7.81 -12.32 -16.48
CA GLN A 78 -7.83 -12.70 -17.90
C GLN A 78 -7.06 -13.99 -18.19
N LYS A 79 -6.62 -14.75 -17.17
CA LYS A 79 -5.79 -15.96 -17.31
C LYS A 79 -4.44 -15.69 -17.99
N LYS A 80 -3.95 -14.45 -17.94
CA LYS A 80 -2.63 -14.06 -18.45
C LYS A 80 -1.63 -13.94 -17.29
N GLN A 81 -0.37 -14.26 -17.57
CA GLN A 81 0.69 -14.12 -16.59
C GLN A 81 1.11 -12.66 -16.49
N PRO A 82 1.09 -12.03 -15.29
CA PRO A 82 1.60 -10.68 -15.10
C PRO A 82 3.13 -10.69 -15.18
N THR A 83 3.68 -9.68 -15.83
CA THR A 83 5.11 -9.47 -15.98
C THR A 83 5.50 -8.09 -15.45
N VAL A 84 6.81 -7.82 -15.35
CA VAL A 84 7.36 -6.51 -14.95
C VAL A 84 6.79 -5.35 -15.78
N GLY A 85 6.34 -5.64 -17.00
CA GLY A 85 5.70 -4.68 -17.89
C GLY A 85 4.51 -3.93 -17.29
N VAL A 86 3.87 -4.45 -16.22
CA VAL A 86 2.77 -3.76 -15.52
C VAL A 86 3.21 -2.43 -14.89
N PHE A 87 4.45 -2.34 -14.39
CA PHE A 87 5.00 -1.10 -13.84
C PHE A 87 5.39 -0.09 -14.91
N LEU A 88 5.65 -0.56 -16.14
CA LEU A 88 5.98 0.30 -17.28
C LEU A 88 4.73 0.71 -18.09
N ALA A 89 3.61 0.03 -17.90
CA ALA A 89 2.37 0.30 -18.62
C ALA A 89 1.89 1.76 -18.51
N PRO A 90 1.95 2.43 -17.34
CA PRO A 90 1.56 3.83 -17.21
C PRO A 90 2.37 4.79 -18.10
N PHE A 91 3.63 4.46 -18.37
CA PHE A 91 4.52 5.28 -19.19
C PHE A 91 4.33 5.09 -20.71
N LYS A 92 3.63 4.01 -21.11
CA LYS A 92 3.28 3.72 -22.50
C LYS A 92 1.97 4.38 -22.97
N LEU A 93 1.33 5.13 -22.09
CA LEU A 93 0.09 5.88 -22.36
C LEU A 93 0.36 7.14 -23.19
N THR A 94 -0.70 7.87 -23.51
CA THR A 94 -0.63 9.18 -24.16
C THR A 94 0.24 10.16 -23.35
N ALA A 95 0.86 11.13 -24.00
CA ALA A 95 1.74 12.11 -23.36
C ALA A 95 1.04 12.80 -22.16
N ALA A 96 -0.25 13.14 -22.30
CA ALA A 96 -1.04 13.76 -21.22
C ALA A 96 -1.17 12.82 -20.01
N ARG A 97 -1.63 11.58 -20.19
CA ARG A 97 -1.79 10.61 -19.08
C ARG A 97 -0.45 10.27 -18.42
N ARG A 98 0.60 10.13 -19.21
CA ARG A 98 1.96 9.90 -18.69
C ARG A 98 2.41 11.05 -17.80
N ARG A 99 2.22 12.31 -18.26
CA ARG A 99 2.53 13.51 -17.48
C ARG A 99 1.75 13.52 -16.17
N ASP A 100 0.44 13.27 -16.23
CA ASP A 100 -0.42 13.29 -15.06
C ASP A 100 -0.03 12.17 -14.06
N GLN A 101 0.37 10.99 -14.56
CA GLN A 101 0.88 9.92 -13.69
C GLN A 101 2.19 10.31 -12.99
N VAL A 102 3.12 10.97 -13.70
CA VAL A 102 4.38 11.46 -13.11
C VAL A 102 4.10 12.54 -12.06
N ILE A 103 3.22 13.50 -12.36
CA ILE A 103 2.84 14.55 -11.39
C ILE A 103 2.21 13.92 -10.16
N LEU A 104 1.33 12.93 -10.32
CA LEU A 104 0.73 12.20 -9.20
C LEU A 104 1.79 11.53 -8.31
N CYS A 105 2.78 10.87 -8.90
CA CYS A 105 3.87 10.23 -8.18
C CYS A 105 4.74 11.24 -7.42
N LEU A 106 5.09 12.35 -8.05
CA LEU A 106 5.91 13.41 -7.41
C LEU A 106 5.12 14.13 -6.32
N SER A 107 3.84 14.41 -6.52
CA SER A 107 2.99 15.02 -5.48
C SER A 107 2.82 14.12 -4.26
N TYR A 108 2.73 12.80 -4.46
CA TYR A 108 2.72 11.84 -3.37
C TYR A 108 4.02 11.87 -2.57
N ALA A 109 5.16 11.79 -3.26
CA ALA A 109 6.47 11.83 -2.63
C ALA A 109 6.68 13.13 -1.83
N PHE A 110 6.29 14.28 -2.39
CA PHE A 110 6.35 15.56 -1.71
C PHE A 110 5.46 15.59 -0.45
N ALA A 111 4.22 15.07 -0.55
CA ALA A 111 3.33 14.99 0.60
C ALA A 111 3.89 14.08 1.72
N VAL A 112 4.51 12.94 1.37
CA VAL A 112 5.17 12.06 2.36
C VAL A 112 6.34 12.76 3.04
N LEU A 113 7.15 13.53 2.29
CA LEU A 113 8.23 14.33 2.89
C LEU A 113 7.69 15.38 3.87
N LEU A 114 6.63 16.09 3.50
CA LEU A 114 5.98 17.05 4.39
C LEU A 114 5.46 16.39 5.68
N ILE A 115 4.85 15.21 5.55
CA ILE A 115 4.39 14.42 6.72
C ILE A 115 5.57 14.06 7.61
N GLY A 116 6.69 13.61 7.03
CA GLY A 116 7.93 13.33 7.77
C GLY A 116 8.42 14.56 8.55
N MET A 117 8.55 15.69 7.87
CA MET A 117 9.00 16.95 8.49
C MET A 117 8.06 17.41 9.63
N LEU A 118 6.74 17.31 9.43
CA LEU A 118 5.76 17.66 10.46
C LEU A 118 5.85 16.73 11.68
N ALA A 119 6.04 15.44 11.45
CA ALA A 119 6.18 14.46 12.51
C ALA A 119 7.49 14.66 13.29
N ASP A 120 8.61 14.89 12.59
CA ASP A 120 9.91 15.18 13.19
C ASP A 120 9.88 16.49 14.00
N TRP A 121 9.16 17.49 13.52
CA TRP A 121 8.93 18.72 14.29
C TRP A 121 8.09 18.45 15.55
N ALA A 122 7.06 17.63 15.47
CA ALA A 122 6.17 17.33 16.60
C ALA A 122 6.83 16.44 17.65
N ASP A 123 7.73 15.53 17.27
CA ASP A 123 8.45 14.67 18.22
C ASP A 123 9.74 15.31 18.76
N GLY A 124 10.09 16.51 18.27
CA GLY A 124 11.29 17.22 18.70
C GLY A 124 12.60 16.49 18.42
N GLY A 125 12.61 15.60 17.42
CA GLY A 125 13.77 14.81 17.02
C GLY A 125 13.96 13.49 17.80
N SER A 126 13.01 13.11 18.66
CA SER A 126 13.10 11.88 19.46
C SER A 126 13.24 10.60 18.60
N ALA A 127 12.58 10.56 17.42
CA ALA A 127 12.74 9.43 16.49
C ALA A 127 14.14 9.34 15.89
N GLN A 128 14.73 10.49 15.56
CA GLN A 128 16.10 10.56 15.03
C GLN A 128 17.14 10.19 16.09
N GLU A 129 16.95 10.64 17.33
CA GLU A 129 17.80 10.28 18.46
C GLU A 129 17.77 8.78 18.73
N LEU A 130 16.59 8.16 18.76
CA LEU A 130 16.46 6.70 18.89
C LEU A 130 17.19 5.97 17.77
N GLN A 131 17.00 6.40 16.52
CA GLN A 131 17.68 5.80 15.38
C GLN A 131 19.20 5.93 15.47
N LYS A 132 19.70 7.07 15.91
CA LYS A 132 21.12 7.31 16.12
C LYS A 132 21.70 6.39 17.21
N LEU A 133 21.04 6.29 18.36
CA LEU A 133 21.45 5.39 19.45
C LEU A 133 21.49 3.93 19.00
N MET A 134 20.52 3.48 18.21
CA MET A 134 20.50 2.14 17.64
C MET A 134 21.63 1.92 16.62
N ALA A 135 21.93 2.89 15.78
CA ALA A 135 23.00 2.80 14.78
C ALA A 135 24.41 2.80 15.42
N GLU A 136 24.58 3.51 16.51
CA GLU A 136 25.84 3.58 17.28
C GLU A 136 26.03 2.40 18.26
N ASN A 137 25.09 1.43 18.29
CA ASN A 137 25.05 0.33 19.27
C ASN A 137 25.19 0.85 20.72
N ALA A 138 24.48 1.94 21.05
CA ALA A 138 24.50 2.53 22.37
C ALA A 138 23.97 1.54 23.43
N ASP A 139 24.23 1.84 24.70
CA ASP A 139 23.79 1.04 25.83
C ASP A 139 22.27 0.78 25.80
N ALA A 140 21.88 -0.46 26.14
CA ALA A 140 20.49 -0.92 26.10
C ALA A 140 19.55 -0.03 26.95
N ASP A 141 20.04 0.50 28.08
CA ASP A 141 19.27 1.42 28.93
C ASP A 141 19.06 2.79 28.27
N ALA A 142 20.01 3.26 27.48
CA ALA A 142 19.86 4.51 26.73
C ALA A 142 18.83 4.35 25.61
N VAL A 143 18.89 3.24 24.86
CA VAL A 143 17.92 2.90 23.82
C VAL A 143 16.52 2.72 24.42
N ALA A 144 16.38 2.04 25.56
CA ALA A 144 15.10 1.85 26.24
C ALA A 144 14.47 3.18 26.69
N ARG A 145 15.27 4.10 27.25
CA ARG A 145 14.79 5.43 27.65
C ARG A 145 14.32 6.22 26.44
N ALA A 146 15.07 6.27 25.36
CA ALA A 146 14.67 6.95 24.12
C ALA A 146 13.40 6.34 23.50
N ALA A 147 13.28 5.00 23.53
CA ALA A 147 12.11 4.30 23.01
C ALA A 147 10.83 4.55 23.84
N THR A 148 10.95 4.93 25.11
CA THR A 148 9.82 5.22 26.01
C THR A 148 9.50 6.72 26.10
N ASP A 149 10.18 7.60 25.34
CA ASP A 149 9.86 9.03 25.30
C ASP A 149 8.41 9.24 24.78
N PRO A 150 7.55 9.92 25.55
CA PRO A 150 6.19 10.23 25.12
C PRO A 150 6.11 11.03 23.81
N ARG A 151 7.13 11.84 23.50
CA ARG A 151 7.20 12.61 22.26
C ARG A 151 7.30 11.70 21.05
N LEU A 152 8.09 10.61 21.15
CA LEU A 152 8.20 9.60 20.11
C LEU A 152 6.82 8.99 19.80
N PHE A 153 6.05 8.63 20.82
CA PHE A 153 4.70 8.08 20.65
C PHE A 153 3.80 9.05 19.86
N TRP A 154 3.77 10.33 20.23
CA TRP A 154 2.96 11.33 19.53
C TRP A 154 3.44 11.58 18.10
N GLY A 155 4.75 11.62 17.87
CA GLY A 155 5.33 11.71 16.51
C GLY A 155 4.94 10.55 15.63
N VAL A 156 4.99 9.32 16.15
CA VAL A 156 4.55 8.11 15.44
C VAL A 156 3.05 8.16 15.15
N CYS A 157 2.22 8.51 16.14
CA CYS A 157 0.77 8.66 15.95
C CYS A 157 0.43 9.70 14.87
N LEU A 158 1.10 10.84 14.88
CA LEU A 158 0.91 11.90 13.89
C LEU A 158 1.32 11.41 12.49
N ARG A 159 2.48 10.76 12.37
CA ARG A 159 2.99 10.21 11.10
C ARG A 159 2.04 9.19 10.52
N LEU A 160 1.57 8.24 11.32
CA LEU A 160 0.62 7.21 10.89
C LEU A 160 -0.75 7.80 10.55
N GLY A 161 -1.25 8.75 11.35
CA GLY A 161 -2.53 9.42 11.11
C GLY A 161 -2.52 10.23 9.81
N LEU A 162 -1.47 11.03 9.58
CA LEU A 162 -1.32 11.81 8.34
C LEU A 162 -1.09 10.90 7.13
N ALA A 163 -0.33 9.80 7.26
CA ALA A 163 -0.17 8.82 6.20
C ALA A 163 -1.50 8.13 5.84
N ALA A 164 -2.32 7.79 6.83
CA ALA A 164 -3.66 7.26 6.62
C ALA A 164 -4.55 8.26 5.89
N LEU A 165 -4.52 9.55 6.28
CA LEU A 165 -5.24 10.61 5.57
C LEU A 165 -4.76 10.79 4.13
N LEU A 166 -3.44 10.75 3.90
CA LEU A 166 -2.85 10.84 2.57
C LEU A 166 -3.26 9.64 1.70
N SER A 167 -3.43 8.47 2.28
CA SER A 167 -3.84 7.27 1.51
C SER A 167 -5.21 7.45 0.84
N VAL A 168 -6.12 8.23 1.41
CA VAL A 168 -7.48 8.43 0.91
C VAL A 168 -7.51 8.99 -0.52
N PRO A 169 -6.90 10.15 -0.83
CA PRO A 169 -6.89 10.68 -2.19
C PRO A 169 -6.06 9.83 -3.16
N TYR A 170 -5.03 9.14 -2.68
CA TYR A 170 -4.14 8.37 -3.55
C TYR A 170 -4.56 6.90 -3.75
N TRP A 171 -5.59 6.42 -3.05
CA TRP A 171 -6.02 5.02 -3.09
C TRP A 171 -6.35 4.53 -4.50
N HIS A 172 -7.19 5.28 -5.22
CA HIS A 172 -7.62 4.95 -6.58
C HIS A 172 -7.07 5.90 -7.64
N ALA A 173 -6.45 7.02 -7.25
CA ALA A 173 -6.04 8.06 -8.18
C ALA A 173 -5.12 7.54 -9.31
N PRO A 174 -4.12 6.67 -9.07
CA PRO A 174 -3.30 6.13 -10.16
C PRO A 174 -4.10 5.36 -11.21
N ALA A 175 -5.12 4.62 -10.76
CA ALA A 175 -6.01 3.86 -11.62
C ALA A 175 -6.98 4.77 -12.40
N LEU A 176 -7.47 5.84 -11.77
CA LEU A 176 -8.34 6.84 -12.40
C LEU A 176 -7.62 7.62 -13.50
N VAL A 177 -6.35 7.96 -13.30
CA VAL A 177 -5.49 8.53 -14.37
C VAL A 177 -5.29 7.50 -15.48
N HIS A 178 -4.98 6.25 -15.13
CA HIS A 178 -4.63 5.21 -16.11
C HIS A 178 -5.84 4.81 -16.97
N TRP A 179 -6.94 4.38 -16.36
CA TRP A 179 -8.13 3.87 -17.05
C TRP A 179 -9.14 4.97 -17.37
N GLY A 180 -9.35 5.89 -16.44
CA GLY A 180 -10.34 6.98 -16.58
C GLY A 180 -9.85 8.16 -17.41
N GLY A 181 -8.54 8.32 -17.58
CA GLY A 181 -7.95 9.49 -18.26
C GLY A 181 -8.22 10.80 -17.53
N GLN A 182 -8.48 10.74 -16.23
CA GLN A 182 -8.70 11.92 -15.39
C GLN A 182 -7.39 12.68 -15.17
N SER A 183 -7.48 14.01 -15.07
CA SER A 183 -6.36 14.83 -14.61
C SER A 183 -6.03 14.52 -13.14
N VAL A 184 -4.84 14.89 -12.67
CA VAL A 184 -4.39 14.63 -11.28
C VAL A 184 -5.41 15.13 -10.26
N ALA A 185 -5.87 16.37 -10.36
CA ALA A 185 -6.83 16.96 -9.43
C ALA A 185 -8.17 16.20 -9.44
N GLN A 186 -8.68 15.86 -10.63
CA GLN A 186 -9.90 15.06 -10.76
C GLN A 186 -9.76 13.68 -10.16
N ALA A 187 -8.61 13.00 -10.37
CA ALA A 187 -8.36 11.67 -9.87
C ALA A 187 -8.26 11.65 -8.33
N LEU A 188 -7.56 12.60 -7.73
CA LEU A 188 -7.46 12.77 -6.28
C LEU A 188 -8.85 13.05 -5.67
N PHE A 189 -9.60 13.95 -6.26
CA PHE A 189 -10.97 14.28 -5.82
C PHE A 189 -11.90 13.06 -5.94
N SER A 190 -11.92 12.39 -7.10
CA SER A 190 -12.76 11.22 -7.35
C SER A 190 -12.40 10.05 -6.40
N SER A 191 -11.11 9.83 -6.11
CA SER A 191 -10.66 8.84 -5.14
C SER A 191 -11.18 9.18 -3.74
N THR A 192 -11.00 10.42 -3.30
CA THR A 192 -11.49 10.88 -1.99
C THR A 192 -13.01 10.71 -1.86
N LEU A 193 -13.75 11.10 -2.89
CA LEU A 193 -15.20 10.95 -2.90
C LEU A 193 -15.63 9.48 -2.84
N ALA A 194 -14.94 8.60 -3.56
CA ALA A 194 -15.22 7.16 -3.55
C ALA A 194 -15.02 6.55 -2.16
N LEU A 195 -13.92 6.88 -1.47
CA LEU A 195 -13.68 6.39 -0.12
C LEU A 195 -14.70 6.98 0.87
N TRP A 196 -15.03 8.26 0.75
CA TRP A 196 -16.00 8.90 1.63
C TRP A 196 -17.40 8.30 1.50
N HIS A 197 -17.89 8.11 0.27
CA HIS A 197 -19.18 7.47 0.02
C HIS A 197 -19.21 6.01 0.49
N ASN A 198 -18.09 5.31 0.42
CA ASN A 198 -17.94 3.89 0.75
C ASN A 198 -17.18 3.66 2.08
N LYS A 199 -17.16 4.67 2.96
CA LYS A 199 -16.39 4.62 4.23
C LYS A 199 -16.65 3.38 5.06
N ALA A 200 -17.86 2.86 5.11
CA ALA A 200 -18.19 1.65 5.86
C ALA A 200 -17.46 0.41 5.30
N ALA A 201 -17.38 0.25 3.97
CA ALA A 201 -16.66 -0.85 3.35
C ALA A 201 -15.15 -0.72 3.55
N PHE A 202 -14.59 0.50 3.39
CA PHE A 202 -13.16 0.75 3.61
C PHE A 202 -12.76 0.61 5.07
N SER A 203 -13.55 1.12 6.02
CA SER A 203 -13.29 0.93 7.46
C SER A 203 -13.32 -0.54 7.84
N TRP A 204 -14.32 -1.30 7.35
CA TRP A 204 -14.39 -2.73 7.58
C TRP A 204 -13.21 -3.48 6.98
N ASN A 205 -12.79 -3.13 5.76
CA ASN A 205 -11.59 -3.65 5.14
C ASN A 205 -10.33 -3.37 5.97
N ALA A 206 -10.15 -2.14 6.45
CA ALA A 206 -9.01 -1.75 7.29
C ALA A 206 -8.98 -2.51 8.63
N VAL A 207 -10.14 -2.65 9.30
CA VAL A 207 -10.24 -3.42 10.55
C VAL A 207 -9.87 -4.89 10.33
N LEU A 208 -10.34 -5.51 9.24
CA LEU A 208 -10.03 -6.91 8.94
C LEU A 208 -8.54 -7.10 8.61
N TRP A 209 -7.93 -6.20 7.84
CA TRP A 209 -6.48 -6.23 7.58
C TRP A 209 -5.68 -6.05 8.88
N GLY A 210 -6.06 -5.08 9.72
CA GLY A 210 -5.44 -4.86 11.02
C GLY A 210 -5.53 -6.09 11.92
N ALA A 211 -6.72 -6.68 12.05
CA ALA A 211 -6.94 -7.90 12.84
C ALA A 211 -6.11 -9.08 12.32
N MET A 212 -6.02 -9.24 10.99
CA MET A 212 -5.24 -10.31 10.38
C MET A 212 -3.74 -10.12 10.62
N LEU A 213 -3.20 -8.91 10.47
CA LEU A 213 -1.80 -8.61 10.72
C LEU A 213 -1.43 -8.77 12.20
N MET A 214 -2.25 -8.24 13.11
CA MET A 214 -2.03 -8.38 14.55
C MET A 214 -2.16 -9.83 15.01
N GLY A 215 -3.18 -10.54 14.53
CA GLY A 215 -3.39 -11.97 14.84
C GLY A 215 -2.23 -12.83 14.35
N MET A 216 -1.74 -12.58 13.13
CA MET A 216 -0.58 -13.27 12.59
C MET A 216 0.69 -12.97 13.40
N ALA A 217 0.94 -11.69 13.71
CA ALA A 217 2.11 -11.30 14.49
C ALA A 217 2.08 -11.93 15.89
N GLY A 218 0.92 -11.88 16.57
CA GLY A 218 0.74 -12.49 17.87
C GLY A 218 0.90 -14.02 17.86
N ALA A 219 0.29 -14.70 16.88
CA ALA A 219 0.38 -16.16 16.76
C ALA A 219 1.82 -16.63 16.49
N VAL A 220 2.54 -15.97 15.57
CA VAL A 220 3.95 -16.30 15.29
C VAL A 220 4.83 -16.02 16.51
N SER A 221 4.70 -14.84 17.13
CA SER A 221 5.51 -14.49 18.31
C SER A 221 5.26 -15.46 19.47
N LEU A 222 4.00 -15.83 19.72
CA LEU A 222 3.65 -16.80 20.76
C LEU A 222 4.22 -18.19 20.45
N ALA A 223 4.03 -18.70 19.22
CA ALA A 223 4.50 -20.01 18.83
C ALA A 223 6.03 -20.13 18.97
N PHE A 224 6.77 -19.14 18.44
CA PHE A 224 8.23 -19.13 18.50
C PHE A 224 8.75 -18.86 19.93
N GLY A 225 7.99 -18.08 20.72
CA GLY A 225 8.29 -17.88 22.15
C GLY A 225 8.19 -19.16 22.95
N LEU A 226 7.09 -19.91 22.77
CA LEU A 226 6.89 -21.20 23.47
C LEU A 226 7.93 -22.27 23.07
N LEU A 227 8.45 -22.21 21.85
CA LEU A 227 9.48 -23.12 21.36
C LEU A 227 10.91 -22.68 21.76
N GLY A 228 11.09 -21.56 22.44
CA GLY A 228 12.41 -20.99 22.75
C GLY A 228 13.19 -20.50 21.51
N LEU A 229 12.49 -20.27 20.40
CA LEU A 229 13.05 -19.88 19.08
C LEU A 229 12.71 -18.45 18.68
N SER A 230 12.52 -17.54 19.65
CA SER A 230 12.06 -16.16 19.42
C SER A 230 12.89 -15.38 18.40
N GLN A 231 14.20 -15.68 18.28
CA GLN A 231 15.09 -15.04 17.31
C GLN A 231 14.70 -15.31 15.84
N PHE A 232 13.95 -16.38 15.56
CA PHE A 232 13.50 -16.70 14.19
C PHE A 232 12.12 -16.10 13.84
N ALA A 233 11.37 -15.63 14.83
CA ALA A 233 10.06 -15.03 14.61
C ALA A 233 10.10 -13.85 13.60
N PRO A 234 11.06 -12.90 13.63
CA PRO A 234 11.15 -11.83 12.66
C PRO A 234 11.28 -12.30 11.21
N LEU A 235 12.04 -13.37 10.95
CA LEU A 235 12.22 -13.93 9.61
C LEU A 235 10.90 -14.47 9.04
N VAL A 236 10.15 -15.19 9.87
CA VAL A 236 8.82 -15.72 9.48
C VAL A 236 7.83 -14.59 9.28
N LEU A 237 7.80 -13.60 10.18
CA LEU A 237 6.94 -12.42 10.07
C LEU A 237 7.25 -11.61 8.81
N MET A 238 8.52 -11.45 8.46
CA MET A 238 8.91 -10.77 7.22
C MET A 238 8.38 -11.51 5.99
N THR A 239 8.54 -12.83 5.94
CA THR A 239 8.07 -13.66 4.82
C THR A 239 6.54 -13.60 4.68
N LEU A 240 5.82 -13.78 5.78
CA LEU A 240 4.35 -13.68 5.80
C LEU A 240 3.88 -12.26 5.48
N GLY A 241 4.58 -11.24 5.95
CA GLY A 241 4.34 -9.85 5.65
C GLY A 241 4.44 -9.55 4.14
N LEU A 242 5.45 -10.11 3.46
CA LEU A 242 5.58 -10.00 2.00
C LEU A 242 4.38 -10.61 1.27
N VAL A 243 3.95 -11.81 1.68
CA VAL A 243 2.78 -12.48 1.11
C VAL A 243 1.51 -11.64 1.35
N LEU A 244 1.27 -11.21 2.58
CA LEU A 244 0.08 -10.41 2.91
C LEU A 244 0.08 -9.05 2.20
N SER A 245 1.23 -8.39 2.07
CA SER A 245 1.35 -7.15 1.29
C SER A 245 1.02 -7.38 -0.18
N THR A 246 1.49 -8.49 -0.76
CA THR A 246 1.15 -8.87 -2.14
C THR A 246 -0.35 -9.05 -2.32
N VAL A 247 -1.00 -9.76 -1.38
CA VAL A 247 -2.46 -9.95 -1.38
C VAL A 247 -3.20 -8.63 -1.18
N PHE A 248 -2.71 -7.77 -0.28
CA PHE A 248 -3.28 -6.44 -0.04
C PHE A 248 -3.32 -5.63 -1.33
N TYR A 249 -2.19 -5.48 -2.01
CA TYR A 249 -2.13 -4.73 -3.27
C TYR A 249 -2.97 -5.37 -4.38
N ALA A 250 -3.03 -6.71 -4.46
CA ALA A 250 -3.94 -7.38 -5.38
C ALA A 250 -5.43 -7.10 -5.05
N SER A 251 -5.77 -6.95 -3.76
CA SER A 251 -7.14 -6.67 -3.32
C SER A 251 -7.63 -5.26 -3.69
N THR A 252 -6.71 -4.29 -3.84
CA THR A 252 -7.07 -2.90 -4.19
C THR A 252 -7.78 -2.78 -5.54
N TYR A 253 -7.51 -3.69 -6.48
CA TYR A 253 -8.22 -3.77 -7.75
C TYR A 253 -9.73 -3.96 -7.56
N PHE A 254 -10.14 -4.81 -6.62
CA PHE A 254 -11.56 -5.09 -6.39
C PHE A 254 -12.28 -3.91 -5.75
N SER A 255 -11.62 -3.17 -4.86
CA SER A 255 -12.18 -1.92 -4.34
C SER A 255 -12.38 -0.88 -5.43
N PHE A 256 -11.46 -0.80 -6.40
CA PHE A 256 -11.57 0.09 -7.54
C PHE A 256 -12.74 -0.28 -8.45
N VAL A 257 -12.83 -1.57 -8.82
CA VAL A 257 -13.89 -2.07 -9.72
C VAL A 257 -15.27 -1.87 -9.11
N ASP A 258 -15.43 -2.19 -7.82
CA ASP A 258 -16.70 -2.03 -7.12
C ASP A 258 -17.14 -0.57 -7.01
N CYS A 259 -16.19 0.34 -6.75
CA CYS A 259 -16.52 1.77 -6.60
C CYS A 259 -16.77 2.50 -7.93
N PHE A 260 -16.17 2.02 -9.05
CA PHE A 260 -16.19 2.75 -10.32
C PHE A 260 -16.77 1.98 -11.51
N MET A 261 -17.51 0.89 -11.30
CA MET A 261 -18.13 0.09 -12.38
C MET A 261 -17.18 -0.24 -13.53
N PHE A 262 -16.04 -0.75 -13.23
CA PHE A 262 -15.17 -1.33 -14.22
C PHE A 262 -15.59 -2.78 -14.40
N GLY A 263 -16.07 -3.19 -15.58
CA GLY A 263 -16.59 -4.53 -15.81
C GLY A 263 -15.69 -5.63 -15.25
N ALA A 264 -15.94 -6.02 -14.00
CA ALA A 264 -15.33 -7.23 -13.45
C ALA A 264 -15.87 -8.43 -14.22
N PRO A 265 -15.05 -9.44 -14.54
CA PRO A 265 -15.53 -10.66 -15.13
C PRO A 265 -16.65 -11.27 -14.29
N ALA A 266 -17.80 -11.53 -14.92
CA ALA A 266 -19.03 -11.96 -14.27
C ALA A 266 -18.89 -13.28 -13.47
N ASP A 267 -17.88 -14.07 -13.77
CA ASP A 267 -17.54 -15.35 -13.12
C ASP A 267 -17.02 -15.21 -11.69
N LEU A 268 -16.49 -14.03 -11.30
CA LEU A 268 -16.05 -13.75 -9.94
C LEU A 268 -17.15 -13.14 -9.05
N LEU A 269 -18.15 -12.53 -9.68
CA LEU A 269 -19.27 -11.88 -8.97
C LEU A 269 -20.42 -12.86 -8.70
N LYS A 270 -20.47 -14.01 -9.37
CA LYS A 270 -21.60 -14.95 -9.37
C LYS A 270 -21.59 -16.03 -8.30
N ASN A 271 -20.59 -16.12 -7.41
CA ASN A 271 -20.66 -17.08 -6.29
C ASN A 271 -20.62 -16.36 -4.94
N PRO A 272 -21.76 -16.02 -4.36
CA PRO A 272 -21.90 -15.77 -2.92
C PRO A 272 -22.16 -17.13 -2.22
N GLU A 273 -21.14 -17.96 -2.02
CA GLU A 273 -21.15 -19.04 -1.03
C GLU A 273 -20.02 -18.86 -0.03
#